data_952c081ad0908e6f4dd173fedeee0e50
#
_entry.id   952c081ad0908e6f4dd173fedeee0e50
#
_cell.length_a   1.000
_cell.length_b   1.000
_cell.length_c   1.000
_cell.angle_alpha   90.00
_cell.angle_beta   90.00
_cell.angle_gamma   90.00
#
_symmetry.space_group_name_H-M   'P 1'
#
loop_
_entity.id
_entity.type
_entity.pdbx_description
1 polymer ?
#
loop_
_entity_poly.entity_id
_entity_poly.type
_entity_poly.pdbx_seq_one_letter_code
_entity_poly.pdbx_strand_id
1 'polypeptide(L)'
;MSFDQLLSLAQTLKISPTLLQSMSILQMNTQELSDYLNDLALENPAMEYQESHGDGPSWEEFSSRIPWLADTPSPSYDGEPPADVGIASDQTDSLTLLLRDQLSRLSLDPPLPALCQYLAENLDESGRLDQQDLDDLTRAGIPADLLDRAVSTLQSLDPPGIAARSLSECLILQLQRMSGDHTLAVRLCSHLDALAKENYKALATKLSCSEAQIRKAAKLIQSLDPTPGADLTPTEPIQYVRPDAWVAEVDGQLQVFVNQWDLPRFTLSADYLQMVKTGHEDDAAEYLRQKISQAQWVLQCVQRRQATLTNCLTALVQAQEDFFSGQTEAPGPLLRRELADQLDVHPSTVTRTLGHKYIQCRQGLFPTSYFFSRRTGGNYSEQELKTKIARLIRNEDPHHPLSDQDIVDILDSDGIHLARRTVAKYRQAMKLPPSYQRRHK
;
A
#
# COMPACT_ATOMS: atom_id res chain seq x y z
N MET A 1 17.77 29.53 49.42
CA MET A 1 17.82 29.52 47.94
C MET A 1 16.74 30.46 47.46
N SER A 2 17.13 31.60 46.88
CA SER A 2 16.20 32.67 46.51
C SER A 2 15.41 32.29 45.26
N PHE A 3 14.17 32.77 45.22
CA PHE A 3 13.21 32.56 44.11
C PHE A 3 13.75 32.98 42.73
N ASP A 4 14.74 33.91 42.72
CA ASP A 4 15.44 34.35 41.51
C ASP A 4 16.37 33.30 40.88
N GLN A 5 16.85 32.32 41.64
CA GLN A 5 17.66 31.22 41.09
C GLN A 5 16.84 30.14 40.42
N LEU A 6 15.56 30.03 40.76
CA LEU A 6 14.60 29.11 40.07
C LEU A 6 14.08 29.72 38.78
N LEU A 7 14.00 31.03 38.65
CA LEU A 7 13.60 31.74 37.43
C LEU A 7 14.70 31.76 36.35
N SER A 8 15.96 31.63 36.70
CA SER A 8 17.06 31.53 35.72
C SER A 8 17.25 30.15 35.12
N LEU A 9 16.63 29.12 35.67
CA LEU A 9 16.63 27.74 35.13
C LEU A 9 15.51 27.47 34.11
N ALA A 10 14.58 28.38 33.97
CA ALA A 10 13.68 28.42 32.82
C ALA A 10 14.35 29.16 31.66
N GLN A 11 15.55 28.75 31.26
CA GLN A 11 16.02 28.98 29.91
C GLN A 11 15.02 28.25 28.99
N THR A 12 14.02 29.00 28.53
CA THR A 12 13.27 28.63 27.35
C THR A 12 14.32 28.33 26.29
N LEU A 13 14.47 27.06 25.97
CA LEU A 13 15.21 26.61 24.79
C LEU A 13 14.54 27.32 23.62
N LYS A 14 15.01 28.51 23.25
CA LYS A 14 14.68 29.16 22.00
C LYS A 14 15.30 28.26 20.94
N ILE A 15 14.49 27.32 20.44
CA ILE A 15 14.88 26.46 19.34
C ILE A 15 15.22 27.41 18.18
N SER A 16 16.48 27.45 17.76
CA SER A 16 16.90 28.34 16.68
C SER A 16 16.18 27.92 15.39
N PRO A 17 15.80 28.86 14.53
CA PRO A 17 15.19 28.55 13.22
C PRO A 17 16.02 27.55 12.41
N THR A 18 17.34 27.64 12.48
CA THR A 18 18.28 26.71 11.86
C THR A 18 18.17 25.28 12.39
N LEU A 19 17.93 25.10 13.70
CA LEU A 19 17.73 23.77 14.28
C LEU A 19 16.39 23.18 13.82
N LEU A 20 15.32 23.97 13.75
CA LEU A 20 14.02 23.52 13.21
C LEU A 20 14.14 23.11 11.75
N GLN A 21 14.84 23.87 10.94
CA GLN A 21 15.07 23.56 9.53
C GLN A 21 15.90 22.29 9.34
N SER A 22 16.95 22.07 10.17
CA SER A 22 17.73 20.83 10.11
C SER A 22 16.90 19.60 10.50
N MET A 23 15.98 19.76 11.48
CA MET A 23 15.07 18.70 11.88
C MET A 23 14.02 18.41 10.78
N SER A 24 13.54 19.43 10.09
CA SER A 24 12.65 19.29 8.94
C SER A 24 13.32 18.52 7.79
N ILE A 25 14.56 18.90 7.42
CA ILE A 25 15.35 18.19 6.40
C ILE A 25 15.54 16.71 6.74
N LEU A 26 15.69 16.35 8.02
CA LEU A 26 15.81 14.95 8.45
C LEU A 26 14.52 14.15 8.25
N GLN A 27 13.35 14.79 8.33
CA GLN A 27 12.04 14.14 8.26
C GLN A 27 11.49 14.03 6.85
N MET A 28 11.86 14.93 5.93
CA MET A 28 11.38 14.97 4.56
C MET A 28 11.56 13.62 3.87
N ASN A 29 10.63 13.22 3.02
CA ASN A 29 10.85 12.11 2.10
C ASN A 29 11.80 12.53 0.96
N THR A 30 12.14 11.62 0.06
CA THR A 30 13.11 11.91 -1.02
C THR A 30 12.56 12.96 -1.99
N GLN A 31 11.25 12.89 -2.30
CA GLN A 31 10.59 13.83 -3.19
C GLN A 31 10.51 15.23 -2.56
N GLU A 32 10.02 15.33 -1.34
CA GLU A 32 9.93 16.59 -0.59
C GLU A 32 11.29 17.27 -0.47
N LEU A 33 12.36 16.50 -0.25
CA LEU A 33 13.71 17.04 -0.20
C LEU A 33 14.18 17.53 -1.56
N SER A 34 13.87 16.80 -2.63
CA SER A 34 14.18 17.20 -4.00
C SER A 34 13.50 18.53 -4.34
N ASP A 35 12.21 18.64 -4.05
CA ASP A 35 11.43 19.85 -4.30
C ASP A 35 11.98 21.03 -3.49
N TYR A 36 12.25 20.80 -2.19
CA TYR A 36 12.87 21.82 -1.33
C TYR A 36 14.23 22.30 -1.83
N LEU A 37 15.10 21.40 -2.32
CA LEU A 37 16.41 21.76 -2.86
C LEU A 37 16.29 22.51 -4.19
N ASN A 38 15.34 22.15 -5.04
CA ASN A 38 15.04 22.86 -6.28
C ASN A 38 14.54 24.28 -5.99
N ASP A 39 13.60 24.45 -5.07
CA ASP A 39 13.09 25.77 -4.67
C ASP A 39 14.22 26.63 -4.12
N LEU A 40 15.08 26.06 -3.27
CA LEU A 40 16.21 26.79 -2.72
C LEU A 40 17.23 27.19 -3.78
N ALA A 41 17.46 26.36 -4.80
CA ALA A 41 18.36 26.69 -5.91
C ALA A 41 17.80 27.83 -6.78
N LEU A 42 16.49 27.93 -6.93
CA LEU A 42 15.87 29.06 -7.61
C LEU A 42 16.03 30.39 -6.83
N GLU A 43 16.03 30.31 -5.49
CA GLU A 43 16.18 31.50 -4.61
C GLU A 43 17.65 31.88 -4.34
N ASN A 44 18.57 30.96 -4.53
CA ASN A 44 19.97 31.13 -4.14
C ASN A 44 20.93 30.97 -5.35
N PRO A 45 21.41 32.07 -5.93
CA PRO A 45 22.27 32.06 -7.10
C PRO A 45 23.63 31.37 -6.86
N ALA A 46 24.01 31.18 -5.59
CA ALA A 46 25.26 30.48 -5.26
C ALA A 46 25.17 28.96 -5.38
N MET A 47 23.97 28.39 -5.62
CA MET A 47 23.74 26.96 -5.84
C MET A 47 23.61 26.69 -7.34
N GLU A 48 24.46 25.80 -7.84
CA GLU A 48 24.41 25.31 -9.21
C GLU A 48 23.97 23.84 -9.23
N TYR A 49 23.04 23.54 -10.12
CA TYR A 49 22.64 22.17 -10.40
C TYR A 49 23.78 21.45 -11.11
N GLN A 50 24.26 20.37 -10.52
CA GLN A 50 25.24 19.49 -11.16
C GLN A 50 24.46 18.41 -11.91
N GLU A 51 24.43 18.51 -13.23
CA GLU A 51 23.99 17.41 -14.07
C GLU A 51 24.84 16.19 -13.72
N SER A 52 24.19 15.10 -13.32
CA SER A 52 24.86 13.87 -12.91
C SER A 52 25.52 13.20 -14.12
N HIS A 53 26.67 13.70 -14.54
CA HIS A 53 27.59 12.99 -15.41
C HIS A 53 28.48 12.14 -14.50
N GLY A 54 28.01 10.95 -14.14
CA GLY A 54 28.81 9.77 -14.12
C GLY A 54 29.84 9.49 -13.02
N ASP A 55 29.79 10.06 -11.80
CA ASP A 55 30.69 9.64 -10.71
C ASP A 55 30.04 8.64 -9.71
N GLY A 56 28.81 8.25 -9.92
CA GLY A 56 28.18 7.15 -9.19
C GLY A 56 27.95 5.95 -10.12
N PRO A 57 27.93 4.73 -9.59
CA PRO A 57 27.59 3.56 -10.39
C PRO A 57 26.24 3.79 -11.08
N SER A 58 26.15 3.52 -12.38
CA SER A 58 24.89 3.57 -13.10
C SER A 58 23.90 2.59 -12.45
N TRP A 59 22.58 2.76 -12.68
CA TRP A 59 21.61 1.78 -12.21
C TRP A 59 21.97 0.36 -12.66
N GLU A 60 22.50 0.20 -13.85
CA GLU A 60 22.94 -1.07 -14.42
C GLU A 60 24.13 -1.66 -13.66
N GLU A 61 25.15 -0.85 -13.35
CA GLU A 61 26.27 -1.27 -12.50
C GLU A 61 25.84 -1.59 -11.09
N PHE A 62 24.89 -0.82 -10.54
CA PHE A 62 24.33 -1.07 -9.22
C PHE A 62 23.51 -2.35 -9.19
N SER A 63 22.60 -2.54 -10.15
CA SER A 63 21.75 -3.74 -10.23
C SER A 63 22.60 -5.01 -10.45
N SER A 64 23.70 -4.92 -11.19
CA SER A 64 24.62 -6.05 -11.39
C SER A 64 25.35 -6.49 -10.11
N ARG A 65 25.48 -5.59 -9.13
CA ARG A 65 26.09 -5.91 -7.82
C ARG A 65 25.12 -6.61 -6.85
N ILE A 66 23.83 -6.62 -7.17
CA ILE A 66 22.78 -7.23 -6.35
C ILE A 66 22.23 -8.45 -7.10
N PRO A 67 22.69 -9.69 -6.75
CA PRO A 67 22.37 -10.89 -7.51
C PRO A 67 20.87 -11.12 -7.73
N TRP A 68 20.07 -10.91 -6.70
CA TRP A 68 18.61 -11.12 -6.78
C TRP A 68 17.88 -10.01 -7.56
N LEU A 69 18.50 -8.85 -7.77
CA LEU A 69 17.93 -7.75 -8.57
C LEU A 69 18.23 -7.96 -10.05
N ALA A 70 19.39 -8.57 -10.36
CA ALA A 70 19.77 -8.94 -11.73
C ALA A 70 18.90 -10.07 -12.30
N ASP A 71 18.40 -10.97 -11.43
CA ASP A 71 17.51 -12.09 -11.81
C ASP A 71 16.03 -11.66 -11.96
N THR A 72 15.65 -10.47 -11.51
CA THR A 72 14.32 -9.94 -11.84
C THR A 72 14.29 -9.63 -13.33
N PRO A 73 13.36 -10.23 -14.11
CA PRO A 73 13.23 -9.87 -15.53
C PRO A 73 12.95 -8.37 -15.57
N SER A 74 13.96 -7.60 -15.93
CA SER A 74 13.74 -6.24 -16.38
C SER A 74 12.71 -6.35 -17.49
N PRO A 75 11.61 -5.58 -17.48
CA PRO A 75 10.85 -5.41 -18.69
C PRO A 75 11.84 -4.87 -19.71
N SER A 76 12.39 -5.78 -20.54
CA SER A 76 13.25 -5.41 -21.66
C SER A 76 12.39 -4.58 -22.60
N TYR A 77 12.51 -3.30 -22.47
CA TYR A 77 12.02 -2.35 -23.45
C TYR A 77 12.98 -2.39 -24.64
N ASP A 78 12.94 -3.51 -25.40
CA ASP A 78 13.53 -3.59 -26.72
C ASP A 78 12.63 -2.86 -27.72
N GLY A 79 12.62 -1.55 -27.65
CA GLY A 79 11.90 -0.70 -28.57
C GLY A 79 12.10 0.76 -28.14
N GLU A 80 12.17 1.66 -29.11
CA GLU A 80 12.01 3.08 -28.86
C GLU A 80 10.83 3.25 -27.89
N PRO A 81 10.96 4.06 -26.80
CA PRO A 81 9.83 4.34 -25.94
C PRO A 81 8.70 4.74 -26.89
N PRO A 82 7.51 4.12 -26.82
CA PRO A 82 6.42 4.56 -27.66
C PRO A 82 6.30 6.05 -27.44
N ALA A 83 6.30 6.83 -28.53
CA ALA A 83 6.24 8.28 -28.51
C ALA A 83 5.01 8.83 -27.74
N ASP A 84 4.19 7.92 -27.29
CA ASP A 84 3.06 8.06 -26.37
C ASP A 84 3.20 7.06 -25.21
N VAL A 85 4.24 7.18 -24.38
CA VAL A 85 4.02 7.03 -22.96
C VAL A 85 3.32 8.33 -22.54
N GLY A 86 2.22 8.56 -23.22
CA GLY A 86 1.18 9.40 -22.71
C GLY A 86 0.98 8.90 -21.29
N ILE A 87 1.16 9.79 -20.33
CA ILE A 87 0.54 9.77 -19.04
C ILE A 87 -0.44 8.63 -19.07
N ALA A 88 -0.13 7.51 -18.35
CA ALA A 88 -1.13 6.48 -18.16
C ALA A 88 -2.36 7.28 -17.78
N SER A 89 -3.22 7.48 -18.76
CA SER A 89 -4.36 8.34 -18.56
C SER A 89 -5.05 7.73 -17.36
N ASP A 90 -5.36 8.52 -16.35
CA ASP A 90 -6.32 8.16 -15.30
C ASP A 90 -7.70 7.81 -15.88
N GLN A 91 -7.76 7.61 -17.17
CA GLN A 91 -8.80 6.93 -17.94
C GLN A 91 -8.53 5.41 -17.90
N THR A 92 -8.39 4.85 -16.74
CA THR A 92 -8.92 3.52 -16.51
C THR A 92 -10.37 3.63 -16.93
N ASP A 93 -10.74 2.81 -17.92
CA ASP A 93 -12.12 2.69 -18.39
C ASP A 93 -13.00 2.42 -17.18
N SER A 94 -13.39 3.48 -16.48
CA SER A 94 -14.21 3.32 -15.30
C SER A 94 -15.56 2.80 -15.79
N LEU A 95 -16.14 1.90 -15.03
CA LEU A 95 -17.48 1.37 -15.30
C LEU A 95 -18.43 2.50 -15.70
N THR A 96 -18.36 3.65 -15.06
CA THR A 96 -19.16 4.84 -15.35
C THR A 96 -18.92 5.40 -16.75
N LEU A 97 -17.66 5.44 -17.24
CA LEU A 97 -17.35 5.91 -18.60
C LEU A 97 -17.88 4.94 -19.65
N LEU A 98 -17.71 3.63 -19.43
CA LEU A 98 -18.22 2.59 -20.31
C LEU A 98 -19.75 2.64 -20.40
N LEU A 99 -20.43 2.76 -19.27
CA LEU A 99 -21.89 2.87 -19.25
C LEU A 99 -22.38 4.17 -19.90
N ARG A 100 -21.69 5.27 -19.70
CA ARG A 100 -21.99 6.57 -20.33
C ARG A 100 -21.85 6.51 -21.85
N ASP A 101 -20.81 5.84 -22.36
CA ASP A 101 -20.64 5.65 -23.80
C ASP A 101 -21.77 4.78 -24.37
N GLN A 102 -22.14 3.68 -23.71
CA GLN A 102 -23.27 2.85 -24.11
C GLN A 102 -24.61 3.61 -24.07
N LEU A 103 -24.85 4.40 -23.01
CA LEU A 103 -26.05 5.23 -22.88
C LEU A 103 -26.14 6.28 -24.00
N SER A 104 -25.01 6.86 -24.42
CA SER A 104 -24.97 7.85 -25.50
C SER A 104 -25.37 7.30 -26.84
N ARG A 105 -25.22 5.97 -27.05
CA ARG A 105 -25.60 5.26 -28.27
C ARG A 105 -27.09 4.89 -28.32
N LEU A 106 -27.78 4.96 -27.17
CA LEU A 106 -29.21 4.70 -27.07
C LEU A 106 -30.02 5.99 -27.29
N SER A 107 -31.02 5.93 -28.17
CA SER A 107 -31.96 7.04 -28.37
C SER A 107 -33.03 7.02 -27.28
N LEU A 108 -32.76 7.67 -26.15
CA LEU A 108 -33.65 7.73 -25.00
C LEU A 108 -34.32 9.12 -24.90
N ASP A 109 -35.59 9.14 -24.56
CA ASP A 109 -36.34 10.39 -24.37
C ASP A 109 -35.98 11.07 -23.02
N PRO A 110 -35.80 12.39 -22.94
CA PRO A 110 -35.65 13.10 -21.70
C PRO A 110 -36.87 12.90 -20.77
N PRO A 111 -36.67 12.71 -19.41
CA PRO A 111 -35.45 12.88 -18.62
C PRO A 111 -34.66 11.57 -18.36
N LEU A 112 -34.99 10.48 -19.05
CA LEU A 112 -34.44 9.14 -18.79
C LEU A 112 -32.89 9.08 -18.87
N PRO A 113 -32.21 9.70 -19.86
CA PRO A 113 -30.73 9.64 -19.94
C PRO A 113 -30.05 10.25 -18.72
N ALA A 114 -30.55 11.38 -18.22
CA ALA A 114 -29.98 12.04 -17.05
C ALA A 114 -30.12 11.18 -15.79
N LEU A 115 -31.25 10.51 -15.64
CA LEU A 115 -31.49 9.61 -14.51
C LEU A 115 -30.64 8.35 -14.61
N CYS A 116 -30.47 7.76 -15.79
CA CYS A 116 -29.57 6.62 -16.01
C CYS A 116 -28.11 7.01 -15.71
N GLN A 117 -27.66 8.17 -16.12
CA GLN A 117 -26.31 8.65 -15.81
C GLN A 117 -26.11 8.83 -14.31
N TYR A 118 -27.05 9.45 -13.61
CA TYR A 118 -27.01 9.60 -12.15
C TYR A 118 -26.92 8.25 -11.43
N LEU A 119 -27.75 7.28 -11.83
CA LEU A 119 -27.72 5.93 -11.26
C LEU A 119 -26.40 5.19 -11.57
N ALA A 120 -25.83 5.38 -12.77
CA ALA A 120 -24.55 4.79 -13.15
C ALA A 120 -23.37 5.33 -12.33
N GLU A 121 -23.42 6.61 -11.92
CA GLU A 121 -22.41 7.25 -11.07
C GLU A 121 -22.51 6.82 -9.59
N ASN A 122 -23.68 6.30 -9.16
CA ASN A 122 -23.94 5.83 -7.79
C ASN A 122 -23.91 4.30 -7.65
N LEU A 123 -23.36 3.57 -8.62
CA LEU A 123 -23.12 2.13 -8.49
C LEU A 123 -22.00 1.85 -7.49
N ASP A 124 -22.15 0.76 -6.72
CA ASP A 124 -21.09 0.28 -5.84
C ASP A 124 -19.90 -0.30 -6.63
N GLU A 125 -18.79 -0.63 -5.94
CA GLU A 125 -17.61 -1.25 -6.54
C GLU A 125 -17.91 -2.57 -7.27
N SER A 126 -19.01 -3.23 -6.93
CA SER A 126 -19.46 -4.47 -7.59
C SER A 126 -20.43 -4.24 -8.76
N GLY A 127 -20.79 -2.98 -9.05
CA GLY A 127 -21.72 -2.60 -10.11
C GLY A 127 -23.18 -2.75 -9.73
N ARG A 128 -23.53 -2.80 -8.42
CA ARG A 128 -24.90 -2.91 -7.93
C ARG A 128 -25.43 -1.56 -7.46
N LEU A 129 -26.78 -1.46 -7.43
CA LEU A 129 -27.50 -0.30 -6.89
C LEU A 129 -27.86 -0.53 -5.42
N ASP A 130 -27.61 0.47 -4.56
CA ASP A 130 -28.12 0.45 -3.20
C ASP A 130 -29.63 0.75 -3.21
N GLN A 131 -30.39 0.01 -2.42
CA GLN A 131 -31.81 0.22 -2.26
C GLN A 131 -32.11 1.57 -1.60
N GLN A 132 -31.20 2.08 -0.77
CA GLN A 132 -31.35 3.39 -0.11
C GLN A 132 -31.35 4.55 -1.12
N ASP A 133 -30.51 4.47 -2.14
CA ASP A 133 -30.45 5.50 -3.20
C ASP A 133 -31.74 5.55 -4.01
N LEU A 134 -32.36 4.40 -4.30
CA LEU A 134 -33.63 4.33 -4.99
C LEU A 134 -34.79 4.88 -4.13
N ASP A 135 -34.77 4.61 -2.83
CA ASP A 135 -35.76 5.11 -1.88
C ASP A 135 -35.64 6.64 -1.72
N ASP A 136 -34.42 7.18 -1.70
CA ASP A 136 -34.17 8.60 -1.61
C ASP A 136 -34.62 9.36 -2.89
N LEU A 137 -34.40 8.79 -4.06
CA LEU A 137 -34.89 9.35 -5.31
C LEU A 137 -36.43 9.36 -5.36
N THR A 138 -37.06 8.30 -4.83
CA THR A 138 -38.52 8.23 -4.70
C THR A 138 -39.06 9.30 -3.76
N ARG A 139 -38.38 9.55 -2.62
CA ARG A 139 -38.72 10.63 -1.68
C ARG A 139 -38.49 12.02 -2.29
N ALA A 140 -37.53 12.17 -3.18
CA ALA A 140 -37.28 13.40 -3.92
C ALA A 140 -38.35 13.70 -4.98
N GLY A 141 -39.34 12.80 -5.17
CA GLY A 141 -40.51 13.02 -6.05
C GLY A 141 -40.33 12.50 -7.47
N ILE A 142 -39.33 11.64 -7.72
CA ILE A 142 -39.17 10.98 -9.03
C ILE A 142 -40.22 9.85 -9.14
N PRO A 143 -41.01 9.79 -10.25
CA PRO A 143 -42.00 8.74 -10.43
C PRO A 143 -41.37 7.34 -10.44
N ALA A 144 -41.95 6.39 -9.71
CA ALA A 144 -41.46 5.02 -9.62
C ALA A 144 -41.35 4.33 -10.99
N ASP A 145 -42.31 4.59 -11.88
CA ASP A 145 -42.30 4.09 -13.25
C ASP A 145 -41.06 4.57 -14.05
N LEU A 146 -40.64 5.79 -13.86
CA LEU A 146 -39.44 6.32 -14.48
C LEU A 146 -38.17 5.71 -13.91
N LEU A 147 -38.11 5.48 -12.59
CA LEU A 147 -37.02 4.78 -11.93
C LEU A 147 -36.88 3.33 -12.42
N ASP A 148 -37.97 2.59 -12.48
CA ASP A 148 -37.95 1.21 -12.97
C ASP A 148 -37.51 1.13 -14.44
N ARG A 149 -37.92 2.09 -15.26
CA ARG A 149 -37.45 2.18 -16.67
C ARG A 149 -35.95 2.50 -16.72
N ALA A 150 -35.46 3.39 -15.88
CA ALA A 150 -34.02 3.72 -15.82
C ALA A 150 -33.18 2.52 -15.37
N VAL A 151 -33.59 1.82 -14.32
CA VAL A 151 -32.92 0.60 -13.84
C VAL A 151 -32.95 -0.48 -14.92
N SER A 152 -34.09 -0.73 -15.57
CA SER A 152 -34.20 -1.71 -16.66
C SER A 152 -33.31 -1.37 -17.84
N THR A 153 -33.16 -0.07 -18.16
CA THR A 153 -32.25 0.39 -19.21
C THR A 153 -30.82 0.10 -18.85
N LEU A 154 -30.38 0.41 -17.62
CA LEU A 154 -29.03 0.11 -17.13
C LEU A 154 -28.75 -1.41 -17.11
N GLN A 155 -29.70 -2.20 -16.64
CA GLN A 155 -29.59 -3.66 -16.61
C GLN A 155 -29.50 -4.28 -18.04
N SER A 156 -29.87 -3.54 -19.07
CA SER A 156 -29.72 -3.96 -20.48
C SER A 156 -28.31 -3.71 -21.04
N LEU A 157 -27.45 -2.95 -20.36
CA LEU A 157 -26.11 -2.62 -20.79
C LEU A 157 -25.09 -3.75 -20.48
N ASP A 158 -23.86 -3.62 -20.99
CA ASP A 158 -22.74 -4.52 -20.71
C ASP A 158 -21.80 -3.89 -19.68
N PRO A 159 -21.25 -4.70 -18.76
CA PRO A 159 -21.40 -6.17 -18.58
C PRO A 159 -22.74 -6.60 -17.95
N PRO A 160 -23.16 -7.87 -18.22
CA PRO A 160 -24.43 -8.37 -17.72
C PRO A 160 -24.46 -8.48 -16.21
N GLY A 161 -25.60 -8.09 -15.59
CA GLY A 161 -25.75 -8.12 -14.14
C GLY A 161 -25.49 -6.79 -13.42
N ILE A 162 -25.14 -5.74 -14.17
CA ILE A 162 -25.01 -4.37 -13.64
C ILE A 162 -26.39 -3.82 -13.23
N ALA A 163 -26.35 -2.85 -12.31
CA ALA A 163 -27.54 -2.19 -11.75
C ALA A 163 -28.54 -3.15 -11.09
N ALA A 164 -28.07 -4.31 -10.62
CA ALA A 164 -28.88 -5.21 -9.83
C ALA A 164 -29.02 -4.69 -8.38
N ARG A 165 -30.19 -4.88 -7.79
CA ARG A 165 -30.49 -4.49 -6.39
C ARG A 165 -30.01 -5.54 -5.38
N SER A 166 -29.68 -6.74 -5.84
CA SER A 166 -29.21 -7.84 -5.00
C SER A 166 -28.31 -8.80 -5.78
N LEU A 167 -27.52 -9.61 -5.05
CA LEU A 167 -26.73 -10.67 -5.69
C LEU A 167 -27.59 -11.65 -6.47
N SER A 168 -28.79 -12.01 -5.94
CA SER A 168 -29.71 -12.89 -6.64
C SER A 168 -30.15 -12.32 -7.98
N GLU A 169 -30.49 -11.03 -8.02
CA GLU A 169 -30.89 -10.34 -9.26
C GLU A 169 -29.73 -10.26 -10.26
N CYS A 170 -28.52 -9.95 -9.80
CA CYS A 170 -27.31 -9.92 -10.63
C CYS A 170 -27.10 -11.25 -11.37
N LEU A 171 -27.17 -12.37 -10.64
CA LEU A 171 -27.00 -13.70 -11.22
C LEU A 171 -28.17 -14.07 -12.16
N ILE A 172 -29.38 -13.66 -11.84
CA ILE A 172 -30.54 -13.88 -12.71
C ILE A 172 -30.40 -13.13 -14.04
N LEU A 173 -29.96 -11.88 -14.01
CA LEU A 173 -29.72 -11.08 -15.22
C LEU A 173 -28.65 -11.70 -16.11
N GLN A 174 -27.59 -12.25 -15.55
CA GLN A 174 -26.57 -12.96 -16.30
C GLN A 174 -27.12 -14.25 -16.94
N LEU A 175 -27.87 -15.03 -16.17
CA LEU A 175 -28.50 -16.26 -16.68
C LEU A 175 -29.49 -15.97 -17.80
N GLN A 176 -30.23 -14.86 -17.76
CA GLN A 176 -31.16 -14.46 -18.81
C GLN A 176 -30.49 -14.09 -20.13
N ARG A 177 -29.22 -13.62 -20.07
CA ARG A 177 -28.43 -13.31 -21.28
C ARG A 177 -27.69 -14.52 -21.85
N MET A 178 -27.55 -15.61 -21.09
CA MET A 178 -26.94 -16.84 -21.56
C MET A 178 -27.89 -17.61 -22.46
N SER A 179 -27.36 -18.22 -23.52
CA SER A 179 -28.13 -19.08 -24.41
C SER A 179 -28.43 -20.43 -23.76
N GLY A 180 -29.68 -20.82 -23.65
CA GLY A 180 -30.08 -22.12 -23.11
C GLY A 180 -31.25 -22.03 -22.11
N ASP A 181 -31.73 -23.20 -21.66
CA ASP A 181 -32.78 -23.29 -20.64
C ASP A 181 -32.13 -23.28 -19.24
N HIS A 182 -32.19 -22.16 -18.57
CA HIS A 182 -31.62 -21.92 -17.23
C HIS A 182 -32.69 -21.73 -16.16
N THR A 183 -33.94 -22.13 -16.41
CA THR A 183 -35.08 -21.95 -15.49
C THR A 183 -34.84 -22.53 -14.11
N LEU A 184 -34.14 -23.67 -14.00
CA LEU A 184 -33.79 -24.24 -12.72
C LEU A 184 -32.74 -23.40 -11.97
N ALA A 185 -31.73 -22.88 -12.68
CA ALA A 185 -30.69 -22.02 -12.09
C ALA A 185 -31.28 -20.69 -11.59
N VAL A 186 -32.18 -20.09 -12.35
CA VAL A 186 -32.91 -18.86 -11.95
C VAL A 186 -33.71 -19.11 -10.67
N ARG A 187 -34.43 -20.26 -10.55
CA ARG A 187 -35.16 -20.63 -9.31
C ARG A 187 -34.21 -20.89 -8.13
N LEU A 188 -33.00 -21.40 -8.38
CA LEU A 188 -31.97 -21.61 -7.35
C LEU A 188 -31.38 -20.30 -6.82
N CYS A 189 -31.28 -19.25 -7.64
CA CYS A 189 -30.80 -17.93 -7.23
C CYS A 189 -31.64 -17.32 -6.10
N SER A 190 -32.93 -17.70 -5.96
CA SER A 190 -33.75 -17.29 -4.81
C SER A 190 -33.43 -18.02 -3.51
N HIS A 191 -32.52 -19.01 -3.52
CA HIS A 191 -32.18 -19.86 -2.38
C HIS A 191 -30.65 -19.99 -2.20
N LEU A 192 -29.91 -18.91 -2.45
CA LEU A 192 -28.42 -18.88 -2.36
C LEU A 192 -27.90 -19.31 -0.98
N ASP A 193 -28.58 -18.94 0.12
CA ASP A 193 -28.19 -19.34 1.49
C ASP A 193 -28.21 -20.85 1.71
N ALA A 194 -29.19 -21.54 1.12
CA ALA A 194 -29.29 -22.99 1.21
C ALA A 194 -28.29 -23.68 0.28
N LEU A 195 -27.97 -23.04 -0.85
CA LEU A 195 -26.97 -23.48 -1.79
C LEU A 195 -25.56 -23.37 -1.21
N ALA A 196 -25.24 -22.25 -0.54
CA ALA A 196 -23.99 -22.02 0.15
C ALA A 196 -23.72 -23.03 1.27
N LYS A 197 -24.78 -23.58 1.90
CA LYS A 197 -24.71 -24.63 2.92
C LYS A 197 -24.66 -26.03 2.32
N GLU A 198 -24.54 -26.14 0.99
CA GLU A 198 -24.53 -27.41 0.23
C GLU A 198 -25.71 -28.36 0.54
N ASN A 199 -26.86 -27.81 0.95
CA ASN A 199 -28.01 -28.59 1.33
C ASN A 199 -28.86 -29.03 0.11
N TYR A 200 -28.18 -29.76 -0.82
CA TYR A 200 -28.76 -30.16 -2.09
C TYR A 200 -30.02 -31.04 -1.95
N LYS A 201 -30.10 -31.87 -0.89
CA LYS A 201 -31.27 -32.73 -0.63
C LYS A 201 -32.52 -31.91 -0.27
N ALA A 202 -32.39 -30.91 0.59
CA ALA A 202 -33.52 -30.05 0.94
C ALA A 202 -33.97 -29.20 -0.27
N LEU A 203 -33.03 -28.73 -1.08
CA LEU A 203 -33.31 -28.02 -2.33
C LEU A 203 -34.00 -28.90 -3.36
N ALA A 204 -33.57 -30.16 -3.49
CA ALA A 204 -34.19 -31.13 -4.35
C ALA A 204 -35.68 -31.37 -4.03
N THR A 205 -35.99 -31.52 -2.74
CA THR A 205 -37.38 -31.69 -2.27
C THR A 205 -38.19 -30.39 -2.51
N LYS A 206 -37.62 -29.21 -2.23
CA LYS A 206 -38.32 -27.93 -2.38
C LYS A 206 -38.60 -27.54 -3.81
N LEU A 207 -37.68 -27.87 -4.72
CA LEU A 207 -37.80 -27.51 -6.15
C LEU A 207 -38.34 -28.65 -7.00
N SER A 208 -38.64 -29.81 -6.40
CA SER A 208 -39.15 -31.01 -7.07
C SER A 208 -38.25 -31.48 -8.25
N CYS A 209 -36.92 -31.45 -8.05
CA CYS A 209 -35.93 -31.81 -9.05
C CYS A 209 -34.96 -32.88 -8.49
N SER A 210 -34.21 -33.53 -9.40
CA SER A 210 -33.16 -34.47 -8.94
C SER A 210 -31.96 -33.75 -8.37
N GLU A 211 -31.27 -34.37 -7.39
CA GLU A 211 -30.04 -33.81 -6.81
C GLU A 211 -28.95 -33.56 -7.86
N ALA A 212 -28.88 -34.43 -8.90
CA ALA A 212 -27.94 -34.26 -9.99
C ALA A 212 -28.18 -33.01 -10.83
N GLN A 213 -29.47 -32.66 -11.04
CA GLN A 213 -29.85 -31.44 -11.76
C GLN A 213 -29.49 -30.18 -10.94
N ILE A 214 -29.71 -30.22 -9.61
CA ILE A 214 -29.33 -29.12 -8.72
C ILE A 214 -27.81 -28.92 -8.69
N ARG A 215 -27.02 -29.98 -8.66
CA ARG A 215 -25.55 -29.88 -8.71
C ARG A 215 -25.05 -29.31 -10.03
N LYS A 216 -25.70 -29.63 -11.17
CA LYS A 216 -25.38 -29.00 -12.45
C LYS A 216 -25.71 -27.52 -12.46
N ALA A 217 -26.89 -27.14 -11.97
CA ALA A 217 -27.29 -25.74 -11.89
C ALA A 217 -26.42 -24.95 -10.88
N ALA A 218 -26.03 -25.57 -9.77
CA ALA A 218 -25.09 -24.97 -8.82
C ALA A 218 -23.72 -24.68 -9.45
N LYS A 219 -23.16 -25.62 -10.21
CA LYS A 219 -21.91 -25.40 -10.95
C LYS A 219 -22.03 -24.27 -11.97
N LEU A 220 -23.17 -24.15 -12.65
CA LEU A 220 -23.44 -23.05 -13.57
C LEU A 220 -23.43 -21.70 -12.79
N ILE A 221 -24.15 -21.63 -11.67
CA ILE A 221 -24.17 -20.41 -10.82
C ILE A 221 -22.76 -20.07 -10.32
N GLN A 222 -21.95 -21.04 -9.95
CA GLN A 222 -20.56 -20.84 -9.52
C GLN A 222 -19.64 -20.31 -10.64
N SER A 223 -20.00 -20.52 -11.90
CA SER A 223 -19.24 -19.99 -13.05
C SER A 223 -19.63 -18.56 -13.44
N LEU A 224 -20.67 -17.99 -12.82
CA LEU A 224 -21.09 -16.60 -13.03
C LEU A 224 -20.24 -15.63 -12.21
N ASP A 225 -20.21 -14.38 -12.65
CA ASP A 225 -19.49 -13.33 -11.96
C ASP A 225 -20.39 -12.64 -10.91
N PRO A 226 -20.09 -12.72 -9.61
CA PRO A 226 -20.87 -12.06 -8.58
C PRO A 226 -20.66 -10.53 -8.51
N THR A 227 -19.62 -10.02 -9.17
CA THR A 227 -19.19 -8.60 -9.10
C THR A 227 -18.78 -8.07 -10.48
N PRO A 228 -19.72 -7.98 -11.45
CA PRO A 228 -19.39 -7.65 -12.84
C PRO A 228 -18.81 -6.24 -13.04
N GLY A 229 -18.89 -5.36 -12.04
CA GLY A 229 -18.28 -4.04 -12.04
C GLY A 229 -16.84 -4.01 -11.53
N ALA A 230 -16.39 -5.04 -10.81
CA ALA A 230 -15.11 -5.00 -10.09
C ALA A 230 -13.88 -4.88 -11.01
N ASP A 231 -13.91 -5.53 -12.17
CA ASP A 231 -12.80 -5.47 -13.14
C ASP A 231 -12.70 -4.10 -13.84
N LEU A 232 -13.78 -3.31 -13.81
CA LEU A 232 -13.91 -2.01 -14.46
C LEU A 232 -13.89 -0.84 -13.46
N THR A 233 -13.94 -1.13 -12.16
CA THR A 233 -13.71 -0.12 -11.12
C THR A 233 -12.23 0.22 -11.09
N PRO A 234 -11.84 1.52 -11.08
CA PRO A 234 -10.45 1.87 -10.91
C PRO A 234 -9.99 1.26 -9.60
N THR A 235 -9.14 0.24 -9.69
CA THR A 235 -8.38 -0.23 -8.54
C THR A 235 -7.66 0.99 -7.99
N GLU A 236 -7.71 1.21 -6.67
CA GLU A 236 -6.93 2.28 -6.04
C GLU A 236 -5.56 2.37 -6.73
N PRO A 237 -5.11 3.57 -7.14
CA PRO A 237 -3.87 3.69 -7.88
C PRO A 237 -2.79 2.96 -7.11
N ILE A 238 -2.18 1.95 -7.72
CA ILE A 238 -1.10 1.19 -7.11
C ILE A 238 -0.03 2.21 -6.75
N GLN A 239 0.10 2.52 -5.48
CA GLN A 239 1.16 3.42 -5.02
C GLN A 239 2.49 2.70 -5.20
N TYR A 240 3.18 3.01 -6.29
CA TYR A 240 4.54 2.56 -6.50
C TYR A 240 5.45 3.22 -5.47
N VAL A 241 5.82 2.47 -4.45
CA VAL A 241 6.75 2.92 -3.44
C VAL A 241 8.17 2.67 -3.93
N ARG A 242 8.94 3.75 -4.12
CA ARG A 242 10.37 3.63 -4.40
C ARG A 242 11.12 3.30 -3.11
N PRO A 243 12.02 2.30 -3.11
CA PRO A 243 12.81 1.98 -1.94
C PRO A 243 13.83 3.09 -1.64
N ASP A 244 14.00 3.42 -0.37
CA ASP A 244 15.03 4.34 0.11
C ASP A 244 16.39 3.63 0.28
N ALA A 245 16.38 2.31 0.42
CA ALA A 245 17.59 1.49 0.50
C ALA A 245 17.36 0.06 0.04
N TRP A 246 18.44 -0.57 -0.41
CA TRP A 246 18.52 -1.99 -0.75
C TRP A 246 19.47 -2.70 0.20
N VAL A 247 19.13 -3.94 0.53
CA VAL A 247 19.98 -4.81 1.34
C VAL A 247 20.31 -6.04 0.52
N ALA A 248 21.59 -6.25 0.29
CA ALA A 248 22.08 -7.41 -0.47
C ALA A 248 23.26 -8.07 0.23
N GLU A 249 23.42 -9.35 0.03
CA GLU A 249 24.59 -10.10 0.44
C GLU A 249 25.66 -10.02 -0.66
N VAL A 250 26.79 -9.40 -0.36
CA VAL A 250 27.93 -9.26 -1.24
C VAL A 250 29.14 -9.87 -0.52
N ASP A 251 29.80 -10.82 -1.16
CA ASP A 251 30.96 -11.54 -0.58
C ASP A 251 30.70 -12.16 0.80
N GLY A 252 29.48 -12.65 1.05
CA GLY A 252 29.07 -13.24 2.32
C GLY A 252 28.81 -12.24 3.44
N GLN A 253 28.73 -10.95 3.12
CA GLN A 253 28.38 -9.89 4.07
C GLN A 253 27.15 -9.12 3.61
N LEU A 254 26.27 -8.80 4.55
CA LEU A 254 25.10 -7.96 4.28
C LEU A 254 25.56 -6.49 4.11
N GLN A 255 25.29 -5.93 2.95
CA GLN A 255 25.60 -4.55 2.62
C GLN A 255 24.30 -3.75 2.41
N VAL A 256 24.31 -2.49 2.86
CA VAL A 256 23.21 -1.55 2.70
C VAL A 256 23.57 -0.51 1.65
N PHE A 257 22.73 -0.40 0.66
CA PHE A 257 22.86 0.58 -0.41
C PHE A 257 21.72 1.60 -0.28
N VAL A 258 22.05 2.85 0.03
CA VAL A 258 21.05 3.92 0.17
C VAL A 258 20.80 4.57 -1.18
N ASN A 259 19.53 4.83 -1.49
CA ASN A 259 19.14 5.51 -2.71
C ASN A 259 19.62 6.97 -2.69
N GLN A 260 20.56 7.29 -3.58
CA GLN A 260 21.11 8.63 -3.77
C GLN A 260 20.82 9.19 -5.18
N TRP A 261 20.26 8.35 -6.07
CA TRP A 261 20.03 8.72 -7.46
C TRP A 261 18.83 9.66 -7.65
N ASP A 262 17.84 9.55 -6.76
CA ASP A 262 16.62 10.35 -6.83
C ASP A 262 16.80 11.76 -6.24
N LEU A 263 17.98 12.06 -5.67
CA LEU A 263 18.27 13.39 -5.12
C LEU A 263 19.07 14.21 -6.13
N PRO A 264 18.63 15.45 -6.41
CA PRO A 264 19.40 16.37 -7.25
C PRO A 264 20.72 16.71 -6.56
N ARG A 265 21.78 16.73 -7.33
CA ARG A 265 23.11 17.13 -6.85
C ARG A 265 23.30 18.62 -7.06
N PHE A 266 23.59 19.31 -6.00
CA PHE A 266 23.91 20.73 -6.04
C PHE A 266 25.34 20.96 -5.56
N THR A 267 26.04 21.88 -6.23
CA THR A 267 27.35 22.37 -5.87
C THR A 267 27.32 23.88 -5.69
N LEU A 268 28.33 24.41 -5.02
CA LEU A 268 28.50 25.84 -4.90
C LEU A 268 29.22 26.35 -6.15
N SER A 269 28.66 27.42 -6.73
CA SER A 269 29.26 28.09 -7.89
C SER A 269 30.70 28.57 -7.56
N ALA A 270 31.65 28.13 -8.39
CA ALA A 270 33.06 28.51 -8.25
C ALA A 270 33.24 30.02 -8.49
N ASP A 271 32.46 30.60 -9.38
CA ASP A 271 32.54 32.02 -9.75
C ASP A 271 32.13 32.92 -8.58
N TYR A 272 31.02 32.61 -7.90
CA TYR A 272 30.58 33.36 -6.72
C TYR A 272 31.53 33.18 -5.53
N LEU A 273 32.16 32.00 -5.38
CA LEU A 273 33.19 31.78 -4.37
C LEU A 273 34.44 32.64 -4.63
N GLN A 274 34.84 32.82 -5.90
CA GLN A 274 35.94 33.70 -6.27
C GLN A 274 35.58 35.18 -6.07
N MET A 275 34.38 35.61 -6.48
CA MET A 275 33.92 36.99 -6.28
C MET A 275 33.96 37.40 -4.82
N VAL A 276 33.54 36.54 -3.90
CA VAL A 276 33.58 36.83 -2.46
C VAL A 276 35.03 36.90 -1.92
N LYS A 277 35.98 36.15 -2.51
CA LYS A 277 37.40 36.17 -2.12
C LYS A 277 38.13 37.41 -2.66
N THR A 278 37.75 37.89 -3.83
CA THR A 278 38.44 39.00 -4.52
C THR A 278 37.71 40.35 -4.41
N GLY A 279 36.45 40.34 -3.96
CA GLY A 279 35.61 41.54 -3.89
C GLY A 279 35.95 42.44 -2.73
N HIS A 280 35.83 43.75 -2.95
CA HIS A 280 35.84 44.77 -1.93
C HIS A 280 34.60 44.64 -0.99
N GLU A 281 34.64 45.31 0.16
CA GLU A 281 33.55 45.34 1.15
C GLU A 281 32.34 46.16 0.67
N ASP A 282 31.64 45.64 -0.33
CA ASP A 282 30.41 46.23 -0.80
C ASP A 282 29.19 45.43 -0.29
N ASP A 283 28.04 46.07 -0.14
CA ASP A 283 26.76 45.44 0.29
C ASP A 283 26.43 44.16 -0.50
N ALA A 284 26.81 44.12 -1.78
CA ALA A 284 26.65 42.96 -2.64
C ALA A 284 27.51 41.74 -2.18
N ALA A 285 28.71 42.00 -1.70
CA ALA A 285 29.60 40.95 -1.20
C ALA A 285 29.07 40.36 0.11
N GLU A 286 28.46 41.19 0.97
CA GLU A 286 27.84 40.71 2.21
C GLU A 286 26.61 39.84 1.93
N TYR A 287 25.76 40.24 1.00
CA TYR A 287 24.63 39.46 0.53
C TYR A 287 25.07 38.10 -0.03
N LEU A 288 26.09 38.07 -0.87
CA LEU A 288 26.65 36.82 -1.42
C LEU A 288 27.23 35.92 -0.35
N ARG A 289 27.94 36.47 0.67
CA ARG A 289 28.46 35.71 1.79
C ARG A 289 27.33 35.03 2.58
N GLN A 290 26.23 35.71 2.82
CA GLN A 290 25.07 35.16 3.51
C GLN A 290 24.44 34.03 2.69
N LYS A 291 24.26 34.21 1.38
CA LYS A 291 23.71 33.18 0.48
C LYS A 291 24.62 31.95 0.37
N ILE A 292 25.92 32.11 0.25
CA ILE A 292 26.90 31.01 0.25
C ILE A 292 26.87 30.28 1.59
N SER A 293 26.85 30.98 2.71
CA SER A 293 26.76 30.36 4.04
C SER A 293 25.48 29.54 4.21
N GLN A 294 24.33 30.05 3.72
CA GLN A 294 23.06 29.33 3.72
C GLN A 294 23.15 28.05 2.88
N ALA A 295 23.68 28.14 1.67
CA ALA A 295 23.84 26.99 0.77
C ALA A 295 24.76 25.93 1.39
N GLN A 296 25.93 26.33 1.92
CA GLN A 296 26.86 25.44 2.60
C GLN A 296 26.20 24.69 3.75
N TRP A 297 25.45 25.41 4.57
CA TRP A 297 24.76 24.83 5.72
C TRP A 297 23.72 23.78 5.27
N VAL A 298 22.91 24.07 4.24
CA VAL A 298 21.91 23.12 3.71
C VAL A 298 22.60 21.88 3.15
N LEU A 299 23.65 22.05 2.34
CA LEU A 299 24.40 20.92 1.79
C LEU A 299 25.00 20.03 2.88
N GLN A 300 25.53 20.64 3.96
CA GLN A 300 26.00 19.89 5.14
C GLN A 300 24.86 19.15 5.85
N CYS A 301 23.67 19.75 5.96
CA CYS A 301 22.50 19.08 6.54
C CYS A 301 22.08 17.85 5.72
N VAL A 302 22.09 17.96 4.39
CA VAL A 302 21.78 16.84 3.49
C VAL A 302 22.82 15.71 3.63
N GLN A 303 24.10 16.05 3.65
CA GLN A 303 25.18 15.07 3.87
C GLN A 303 25.05 14.35 5.24
N ARG A 304 24.80 15.12 6.31
CA ARG A 304 24.56 14.54 7.65
C ARG A 304 23.35 13.64 7.68
N ARG A 305 22.27 14.03 6.99
CA ARG A 305 21.07 13.20 6.86
C ARG A 305 21.41 11.85 6.20
N GLN A 306 22.13 11.86 5.07
CA GLN A 306 22.52 10.65 4.37
C GLN A 306 23.39 9.73 5.24
N ALA A 307 24.40 10.31 5.90
CA ALA A 307 25.26 9.57 6.84
C ALA A 307 24.47 8.96 7.99
N THR A 308 23.55 9.74 8.60
CA THR A 308 22.70 9.24 9.69
C THR A 308 21.77 8.13 9.22
N LEU A 309 21.16 8.27 8.02
CA LEU A 309 20.30 7.24 7.44
C LEU A 309 21.10 5.96 7.19
N THR A 310 22.27 6.05 6.56
CA THR A 310 23.14 4.91 6.31
C THR A 310 23.54 4.20 7.60
N ASN A 311 23.95 4.93 8.63
CA ASN A 311 24.32 4.35 9.92
C ASN A 311 23.12 3.65 10.59
N CYS A 312 21.94 4.29 10.59
CA CYS A 312 20.73 3.70 11.15
C CYS A 312 20.31 2.41 10.41
N LEU A 313 20.38 2.41 9.09
CA LEU A 313 20.04 1.25 8.28
C LEU A 313 21.05 0.11 8.45
N THR A 314 22.34 0.43 8.49
CA THR A 314 23.39 -0.57 8.72
C THR A 314 23.23 -1.24 10.09
N ALA A 315 22.99 -0.46 11.15
CA ALA A 315 22.76 -1.00 12.47
C ALA A 315 21.46 -1.83 12.55
N LEU A 316 20.39 -1.40 11.83
CA LEU A 316 19.14 -2.17 11.71
C LEU A 316 19.38 -3.51 11.04
N VAL A 317 20.12 -3.54 9.93
CA VAL A 317 20.42 -4.77 9.18
C VAL A 317 21.28 -5.72 10.02
N GLN A 318 22.26 -5.21 10.75
CA GLN A 318 23.07 -6.00 11.68
C GLN A 318 22.22 -6.59 12.82
N ALA A 319 21.30 -5.81 13.39
CA ALA A 319 20.41 -6.28 14.45
C ALA A 319 19.37 -7.31 13.96
N GLN A 320 19.11 -7.39 12.65
CA GLN A 320 18.15 -8.29 12.00
C GLN A 320 18.84 -9.20 10.97
N GLU A 321 20.10 -9.57 11.23
CA GLU A 321 20.93 -10.35 10.30
C GLU A 321 20.25 -11.68 9.89
N ASP A 322 19.61 -12.38 10.82
CA ASP A 322 18.93 -13.65 10.57
C ASP A 322 17.78 -13.50 9.55
N PHE A 323 17.07 -12.37 9.59
CA PHE A 323 16.01 -12.09 8.63
C PHE A 323 16.60 -11.77 7.24
N PHE A 324 17.54 -10.85 7.15
CA PHE A 324 18.10 -10.43 5.86
C PHE A 324 18.94 -11.51 5.17
N SER A 325 19.53 -12.43 5.93
CA SER A 325 20.22 -13.63 5.41
C SER A 325 19.23 -14.74 4.98
N GLY A 326 17.94 -14.61 5.31
CA GLY A 326 16.90 -15.60 4.98
C GLY A 326 16.84 -16.79 5.93
N GLN A 327 17.52 -16.75 7.08
CA GLN A 327 17.44 -17.81 8.11
C GLN A 327 16.10 -17.78 8.82
N THR A 328 15.47 -16.62 8.93
CA THR A 328 14.14 -16.46 9.54
C THR A 328 13.15 -15.84 8.55
N GLU A 329 11.87 -16.26 8.64
CA GLU A 329 10.78 -15.73 7.81
C GLU A 329 10.24 -14.40 8.34
N ALA A 330 10.56 -14.00 9.57
CA ALA A 330 10.10 -12.78 10.20
C ALA A 330 11.22 -12.14 11.03
N PRO A 331 11.21 -10.80 11.16
CA PRO A 331 12.22 -10.08 11.92
C PRO A 331 12.07 -10.35 13.42
N GLY A 332 13.19 -10.44 14.13
CA GLY A 332 13.26 -10.57 15.57
C GLY A 332 12.78 -9.32 16.32
N PRO A 333 12.60 -9.38 17.64
CA PRO A 333 12.19 -8.24 18.44
C PRO A 333 13.31 -7.21 18.55
N LEU A 334 13.04 -5.97 18.15
CA LEU A 334 13.97 -4.85 18.22
C LEU A 334 13.22 -3.59 18.61
N LEU A 335 13.73 -2.86 19.61
CA LEU A 335 13.19 -1.57 20.00
C LEU A 335 14.02 -0.43 19.40
N ARG A 336 13.35 0.67 19.00
CA ARG A 336 14.04 1.87 18.50
C ARG A 336 15.05 2.43 19.50
N ARG A 337 14.82 2.24 20.80
CA ARG A 337 15.73 2.65 21.86
C ARG A 337 17.03 1.83 21.84
N GLU A 338 16.93 0.51 21.66
CA GLU A 338 18.10 -0.38 21.57
C GLU A 338 19.02 0.04 20.41
N LEU A 339 18.41 0.36 19.25
CA LEU A 339 19.15 0.86 18.09
C LEU A 339 19.77 2.25 18.34
N ALA A 340 19.06 3.12 19.06
CA ALA A 340 19.54 4.45 19.41
C ALA A 340 20.72 4.39 20.39
N ASP A 341 20.64 3.51 21.39
CA ASP A 341 21.72 3.27 22.36
C ASP A 341 22.98 2.69 21.67
N GLN A 342 22.80 1.81 20.66
CA GLN A 342 23.91 1.26 19.86
C GLN A 342 24.62 2.35 19.02
N LEU A 343 23.88 3.32 18.52
CA LEU A 343 24.40 4.41 17.67
C LEU A 343 24.83 5.66 18.47
N ASP A 344 24.68 5.66 19.77
CA ASP A 344 24.89 6.81 20.65
C ASP A 344 24.13 8.08 20.19
N VAL A 345 22.83 7.87 19.82
CA VAL A 345 21.93 8.95 19.40
C VAL A 345 20.63 8.93 20.20
N HIS A 346 19.93 10.06 20.19
CA HIS A 346 18.64 10.10 20.87
C HIS A 346 17.58 9.26 20.10
N PRO A 347 16.66 8.50 20.76
CA PRO A 347 15.65 7.67 20.12
C PRO A 347 14.74 8.42 19.12
N SER A 348 14.54 9.73 19.35
CA SER A 348 13.78 10.57 18.39
C SER A 348 14.51 10.74 17.06
N THR A 349 15.84 10.71 17.03
CA THR A 349 16.65 10.80 15.81
C THR A 349 16.40 9.54 14.95
N VAL A 350 16.49 8.36 15.56
CA VAL A 350 16.17 7.08 14.88
C VAL A 350 14.75 7.08 14.34
N THR A 351 13.77 7.51 15.15
CA THR A 351 12.36 7.57 14.73
C THR A 351 12.14 8.51 13.55
N ARG A 352 12.79 9.67 13.53
CA ARG A 352 12.68 10.65 12.44
C ARG A 352 13.41 10.20 11.18
N THR A 353 14.61 9.65 11.32
CA THR A 353 15.43 9.19 10.19
C THR A 353 14.80 8.00 9.47
N LEU A 354 14.26 7.02 10.23
CA LEU A 354 13.65 5.82 9.68
C LEU A 354 12.13 5.95 9.44
N GLY A 355 11.51 7.07 9.81
CA GLY A 355 10.09 7.31 9.56
C GLY A 355 9.78 7.33 8.07
N HIS A 356 8.71 6.64 7.66
CA HIS A 356 8.22 6.58 6.27
C HIS A 356 9.28 6.16 5.23
N LYS A 357 10.25 5.31 5.65
CA LYS A 357 11.29 4.78 4.80
C LYS A 357 11.03 3.31 4.46
N TYR A 358 11.45 2.90 3.28
CA TYR A 358 11.26 1.54 2.78
C TYR A 358 12.59 0.90 2.43
N ILE A 359 12.72 -0.37 2.79
CA ILE A 359 13.90 -1.20 2.50
C ILE A 359 13.47 -2.32 1.57
N GLN A 360 14.18 -2.49 0.48
CA GLN A 360 14.02 -3.62 -0.41
C GLN A 360 15.11 -4.66 -0.13
N CYS A 361 14.72 -5.90 0.01
CA CYS A 361 15.60 -7.04 0.19
C CYS A 361 15.11 -8.24 -0.65
N ARG A 362 15.83 -9.34 -0.61
CA ARG A 362 15.45 -10.58 -1.33
C ARG A 362 14.04 -11.08 -0.99
N GLN A 363 13.55 -10.83 0.21
CA GLN A 363 12.22 -11.27 0.67
C GLN A 363 11.10 -10.32 0.25
N GLY A 364 11.41 -9.12 -0.23
CA GLY A 364 10.44 -8.14 -0.68
C GLY A 364 10.74 -6.70 -0.22
N LEU A 365 9.75 -5.83 -0.39
CA LEU A 365 9.78 -4.44 0.03
C LEU A 365 9.06 -4.28 1.37
N PHE A 366 9.77 -3.74 2.36
CA PHE A 366 9.24 -3.57 3.71
C PHE A 366 9.40 -2.14 4.21
N PRO A 367 8.40 -1.57 4.90
CA PRO A 367 8.59 -0.33 5.63
C PRO A 367 9.53 -0.58 6.80
N THR A 368 10.40 0.38 7.13
CA THR A 368 11.33 0.26 8.27
C THR A 368 10.62 0.00 9.59
N SER A 369 9.37 0.46 9.74
CA SER A 369 8.55 0.22 10.92
C SER A 369 8.27 -1.27 11.16
N TYR A 370 8.33 -2.11 10.13
CA TYR A 370 8.13 -3.55 10.20
C TYR A 370 9.16 -4.25 11.09
N PHE A 371 10.38 -3.74 11.14
CA PHE A 371 11.49 -4.31 11.89
C PHE A 371 11.49 -3.97 13.39
N PHE A 372 10.61 -3.03 13.80
CA PHE A 372 10.53 -2.62 15.20
C PHE A 372 9.30 -3.25 15.86
N SER A 373 9.55 -4.17 16.76
CA SER A 373 8.49 -4.84 17.53
C SER A 373 8.91 -5.06 18.96
N ARG A 374 7.93 -5.10 19.85
CA ARG A 374 8.16 -5.41 21.26
C ARG A 374 8.32 -6.93 21.43
N ARG A 375 9.10 -7.31 22.43
CA ARG A 375 9.21 -8.69 22.88
C ARG A 375 7.87 -9.15 23.43
N THR A 376 7.37 -10.28 22.96
CA THR A 376 6.11 -10.90 23.37
C THR A 376 6.32 -12.41 23.49
N GLY A 377 5.67 -13.08 24.45
CA GLY A 377 5.77 -14.53 24.60
C GLY A 377 7.18 -15.05 24.92
N GLY A 378 7.99 -14.27 25.63
CA GLY A 378 9.40 -14.54 25.88
C GLY A 378 10.30 -13.60 25.07
N ASN A 379 10.97 -14.12 24.05
CA ASN A 379 11.93 -13.36 23.23
C ASN A 379 11.54 -13.30 21.76
N TYR A 380 10.24 -13.35 21.47
CA TYR A 380 9.73 -13.37 20.08
C TYR A 380 9.09 -12.04 19.70
N SER A 381 9.17 -11.70 18.42
CA SER A 381 8.46 -10.56 17.84
C SER A 381 7.00 -10.90 17.57
N GLU A 382 6.14 -9.89 17.44
CA GLU A 382 4.75 -10.08 17.04
C GLU A 382 4.65 -10.75 15.66
N GLN A 383 5.55 -10.42 14.75
CA GLN A 383 5.57 -10.96 13.39
C GLN A 383 5.99 -12.44 13.39
N GLU A 384 7.03 -12.80 14.15
CA GLU A 384 7.43 -14.21 14.32
C GLU A 384 6.31 -15.05 14.87
N LEU A 385 5.57 -14.55 15.87
CA LEU A 385 4.44 -15.26 16.44
C LEU A 385 3.30 -15.43 15.43
N LYS A 386 2.99 -14.40 14.65
CA LYS A 386 2.00 -14.50 13.57
C LYS A 386 2.42 -15.51 12.51
N THR A 387 3.68 -15.51 12.08
CA THR A 387 4.21 -16.46 11.10
C THR A 387 4.15 -17.88 11.63
N LYS A 388 4.54 -18.13 12.89
CA LYS A 388 4.43 -19.46 13.53
C LYS A 388 2.97 -19.94 13.60
N ILE A 389 2.04 -19.07 14.04
CA ILE A 389 0.61 -19.41 14.11
C ILE A 389 0.07 -19.71 12.70
N ALA A 390 0.41 -18.91 11.71
CA ALA A 390 -0.01 -19.13 10.32
C ALA A 390 0.53 -20.48 9.78
N ARG A 391 1.77 -20.82 10.11
CA ARG A 391 2.40 -22.09 9.73
C ARG A 391 1.72 -23.30 10.40
N LEU A 392 1.37 -23.19 11.69
CA LEU A 392 0.62 -24.25 12.39
C LEU A 392 -0.74 -24.48 11.76
N ILE A 393 -1.47 -23.40 11.45
CA ILE A 393 -2.79 -23.48 10.79
C ILE A 393 -2.69 -24.02 9.36
N ARG A 394 -1.65 -23.67 8.61
CA ARG A 394 -1.45 -24.19 7.25
C ARG A 394 -1.16 -25.69 7.20
N ASN A 395 -0.49 -26.19 8.24
CA ASN A 395 -0.07 -27.57 8.34
C ASN A 395 -1.05 -28.43 9.17
N GLU A 396 -2.22 -27.89 9.57
CA GLU A 396 -3.22 -28.63 10.33
C GLU A 396 -3.98 -29.65 9.48
N ASP A 397 -4.53 -30.68 10.12
CA ASP A 397 -5.45 -31.63 9.48
C ASP A 397 -6.80 -30.97 9.20
N PRO A 398 -7.26 -30.91 7.94
CA PRO A 398 -8.56 -30.31 7.57
C PRO A 398 -9.77 -30.95 8.27
N HIS A 399 -9.67 -32.21 8.70
CA HIS A 399 -10.73 -32.92 9.44
C HIS A 399 -10.71 -32.61 10.93
N HIS A 400 -9.53 -32.27 11.47
CA HIS A 400 -9.31 -31.95 12.88
C HIS A 400 -8.55 -30.63 13.03
N PRO A 401 -9.15 -29.48 12.68
CA PRO A 401 -8.48 -28.19 12.74
C PRO A 401 -8.18 -27.79 14.18
N LEU A 402 -7.00 -27.24 14.42
CA LEU A 402 -6.50 -26.82 15.72
C LEU A 402 -7.37 -25.70 16.30
N SER A 403 -7.79 -25.85 17.56
CA SER A 403 -8.43 -24.77 18.29
C SER A 403 -7.40 -23.73 18.74
N ASP A 404 -7.87 -22.50 19.08
CA ASP A 404 -6.97 -21.47 19.62
C ASP A 404 -6.27 -21.93 20.92
N GLN A 405 -6.85 -22.90 21.67
CA GLN A 405 -6.23 -23.49 22.85
C GLN A 405 -5.16 -24.50 22.46
N ASP A 406 -5.40 -25.37 21.49
CA ASP A 406 -4.40 -26.36 21.02
C ASP A 406 -3.17 -25.63 20.47
N ILE A 407 -3.36 -24.51 19.79
CA ILE A 407 -2.24 -23.65 19.32
C ILE A 407 -1.45 -23.10 20.50
N VAL A 408 -2.11 -22.66 21.59
CA VAL A 408 -1.41 -22.22 22.82
C VAL A 408 -0.60 -23.36 23.40
N ASP A 409 -1.20 -24.56 23.54
CA ASP A 409 -0.53 -25.72 24.14
C ASP A 409 0.71 -26.17 23.33
N ILE A 410 0.63 -26.07 21.99
CA ILE A 410 1.78 -26.34 21.11
C ILE A 410 2.86 -25.27 21.30
N LEU A 411 2.48 -23.97 21.31
CA LEU A 411 3.43 -22.89 21.51
C LEU A 411 4.06 -22.93 22.91
N ASP A 412 3.31 -23.31 23.95
CA ASP A 412 3.87 -23.50 25.29
C ASP A 412 4.90 -24.63 25.34
N SER A 413 4.72 -25.71 24.57
CA SER A 413 5.73 -26.78 24.44
C SER A 413 7.01 -26.29 23.77
N ASP A 414 6.91 -25.29 22.90
CA ASP A 414 8.05 -24.61 22.27
C ASP A 414 8.66 -23.50 23.16
N GLY A 415 8.19 -23.34 24.40
CA GLY A 415 8.66 -22.32 25.35
C GLY A 415 8.10 -20.91 25.09
N ILE A 416 7.01 -20.81 24.33
CA ILE A 416 6.38 -19.54 23.97
C ILE A 416 5.08 -19.39 24.75
N HIS A 417 5.10 -18.60 25.82
CA HIS A 417 3.93 -18.42 26.68
C HIS A 417 3.00 -17.32 26.15
N LEU A 418 1.86 -17.72 25.61
CA LEU A 418 0.84 -16.81 25.08
C LEU A 418 -0.53 -17.11 25.67
N ALA A 419 -1.31 -16.05 25.93
CA ALA A 419 -2.70 -16.23 26.30
C ALA A 419 -3.55 -16.59 25.07
N ARG A 420 -4.57 -17.46 25.23
CA ARG A 420 -5.54 -17.82 24.19
C ARG A 420 -6.14 -16.60 23.47
N ARG A 421 -6.43 -15.54 24.23
CA ARG A 421 -6.97 -14.27 23.65
C ARG A 421 -5.99 -13.61 22.69
N THR A 422 -4.68 -13.71 22.95
CA THR A 422 -3.63 -13.16 22.07
C THR A 422 -3.54 -13.96 20.78
N VAL A 423 -3.61 -15.29 20.85
CA VAL A 423 -3.63 -16.16 19.66
C VAL A 423 -4.86 -15.88 18.81
N ALA A 424 -6.05 -15.75 19.43
CA ALA A 424 -7.28 -15.40 18.72
C ALA A 424 -7.17 -14.01 18.03
N LYS A 425 -6.59 -13.00 18.71
CA LYS A 425 -6.34 -11.67 18.14
C LYS A 425 -5.41 -11.74 16.93
N TYR A 426 -4.31 -12.49 17.02
CA TYR A 426 -3.36 -12.62 15.90
C TYR A 426 -3.98 -13.35 14.73
N ARG A 427 -4.73 -14.42 14.96
CA ARG A 427 -5.47 -15.15 13.93
C ARG A 427 -6.46 -14.24 13.20
N GLN A 428 -7.24 -13.45 13.94
CA GLN A 428 -8.18 -12.47 13.36
C GLN A 428 -7.47 -11.39 12.55
N ALA A 429 -6.33 -10.87 13.05
CA ALA A 429 -5.52 -9.90 12.32
C ALA A 429 -4.98 -10.44 10.98
N MET A 430 -4.76 -11.75 10.90
CA MET A 430 -4.37 -12.46 9.66
C MET A 430 -5.58 -12.86 8.79
N LYS A 431 -6.81 -12.49 9.17
CA LYS A 431 -8.07 -12.87 8.49
C LYS A 431 -8.29 -14.38 8.39
N LEU A 432 -7.70 -15.17 9.30
CA LEU A 432 -7.87 -16.62 9.35
C LEU A 432 -9.15 -16.97 10.12
N PRO A 433 -10.05 -17.84 9.55
CA PRO A 433 -11.30 -18.20 10.19
C PRO A 433 -11.07 -19.08 11.43
N PRO A 434 -12.05 -19.14 12.38
CA PRO A 434 -11.96 -20.01 13.56
C PRO A 434 -12.05 -21.50 13.18
N SER A 435 -11.57 -22.39 14.07
CA SER A 435 -11.47 -23.84 13.81
C SER A 435 -12.78 -24.49 13.31
N TYR A 436 -13.95 -24.06 13.84
CA TYR A 436 -15.25 -24.60 13.40
C TYR A 436 -15.61 -24.26 11.96
N GLN A 437 -15.09 -23.17 11.40
CA GLN A 437 -15.28 -22.79 9.99
C GLN A 437 -14.26 -23.42 9.06
N ARG A 438 -13.09 -23.80 9.57
CA ARG A 438 -12.01 -24.46 8.80
C ARG A 438 -12.19 -25.97 8.68
N ARG A 439 -13.13 -26.52 9.44
CA ARG A 439 -13.41 -27.97 9.44
C ARG A 439 -14.11 -28.38 8.15
N HIS A 440 -13.42 -29.16 7.32
CA HIS A 440 -14.06 -29.85 6.21
C HIS A 440 -14.92 -31.00 6.74
N LYS A 441 -16.19 -31.06 6.28
CA LYS A 441 -17.13 -32.12 6.62
C LYS A 441 -16.90 -33.36 5.75
#